data_8ca48b07c331c063795391887b40d818
#
_entry.id   8ca48b07c331c063795391887b40d818
#
_cell.length_a   1.000
_cell.length_b   1.000
_cell.length_c   1.000
_cell.angle_alpha   90.00
_cell.angle_beta   90.00
_cell.angle_gamma   90.00
#
_symmetry.space_group_name_H-M   'P 1'
#
loop_
_entity.id
_entity.type
_entity.pdbx_description
1 polymer ?
#
loop_
_entity_poly.entity_id
_entity_poly.type
_entity_poly.pdbx_seq_one_letter_code
_entity_poly.pdbx_strand_id
1 'polypeptide(L)'
;MEARVERVSAPEVAGQVSQVVGAECNAWLIGDDDEVIVIDPGEDAEAVLEAVGEREILAVICTHGHDRHVAAAVEVAERDEAPVALHRSDLLFWRMTYDDVDPEIEMAAGGRFEVSDVALEVLHTPGHSPGSVSLYCEDLEVVFTGDTLAAIGPVPHDGEYPDFARQLTAIGERLLDLPPATRVLPGHGEETTVGDAAKRFDGWVTAGPTIADLLWSSSASRACRGGSIRARRRACRPGWTARAAIG
;
A
#
# COMPACT_ATOMS: atom_id res chain seq x y z
N MET A 1 0.87 17.51 17.85
CA MET A 1 2.03 16.64 18.22
C MET A 1 2.75 16.32 16.95
N GLU A 2 3.97 15.79 16.99
CA GLU A 2 4.76 15.52 15.78
C GLU A 2 4.25 14.21 15.11
N ALA A 3 4.03 14.23 13.81
CA ALA A 3 3.61 13.06 13.06
C ALA A 3 4.70 11.97 13.05
N ARG A 4 4.29 10.72 13.06
CA ARG A 4 5.18 9.55 13.02
C ARG A 4 4.61 8.45 12.13
N VAL A 5 5.47 7.50 11.79
CA VAL A 5 5.09 6.31 11.03
C VAL A 5 5.19 5.08 11.92
N GLU A 6 4.17 4.26 11.87
CA GLU A 6 4.09 2.99 12.59
C GLU A 6 3.78 1.85 11.60
N ARG A 7 4.46 0.72 11.76
CA ARG A 7 4.15 -0.51 11.01
C ARG A 7 3.24 -1.38 11.85
N VAL A 8 2.12 -1.78 11.28
CA VAL A 8 1.28 -2.83 11.84
C VAL A 8 1.68 -4.14 11.19
N SER A 9 2.25 -5.03 11.99
CA SER A 9 2.58 -6.39 11.55
C SER A 9 1.59 -7.33 12.21
N ALA A 10 1.05 -8.29 11.47
CA ALA A 10 0.32 -9.38 12.09
C ALA A 10 1.25 -10.13 13.07
N PRO A 11 0.71 -10.71 14.15
CA PRO A 11 1.52 -11.37 15.18
C PRO A 11 2.33 -12.51 14.55
N GLU A 12 3.66 -12.49 14.75
CA GLU A 12 4.57 -13.56 14.32
C GLU A 12 4.06 -14.91 14.86
N VAL A 13 3.66 -15.81 13.97
CA VAL A 13 3.48 -17.21 14.32
C VAL A 13 4.87 -17.77 14.61
N ALA A 14 5.17 -17.95 15.89
CA ALA A 14 6.48 -18.36 16.39
C ALA A 14 7.01 -19.58 15.64
N GLY A 15 8.09 -19.41 14.87
CA GLY A 15 8.87 -20.49 14.27
C GLY A 15 9.05 -20.47 12.74
N GLN A 16 8.49 -19.52 12.01
CA GLN A 16 8.75 -19.37 10.58
C GLN A 16 9.32 -17.97 10.29
N VAL A 17 10.63 -17.87 10.27
CA VAL A 17 11.29 -16.74 9.61
C VAL A 17 11.10 -16.95 8.11
N SER A 18 9.98 -16.45 7.60
CA SER A 18 9.75 -16.44 6.16
C SER A 18 10.60 -15.32 5.55
N GLN A 19 11.77 -15.67 5.02
CA GLN A 19 12.53 -14.80 4.12
C GLN A 19 11.89 -14.69 2.73
N VAL A 20 10.64 -15.12 2.62
CA VAL A 20 9.90 -15.12 1.36
C VAL A 20 8.86 -14.03 1.46
N VAL A 21 8.97 -13.03 0.60
CA VAL A 21 7.89 -12.09 0.30
C VAL A 21 6.63 -12.95 0.05
N GLY A 22 5.58 -12.89 0.88
CA GLY A 22 4.36 -13.66 0.58
C GLY A 22 3.52 -14.15 1.73
N ALA A 23 3.76 -13.74 2.95
CA ALA A 23 2.88 -14.17 4.04
C ALA A 23 1.96 -13.05 4.54
N GLU A 24 2.44 -11.81 4.66
CA GLU A 24 1.66 -10.75 5.29
C GLU A 24 1.94 -9.39 4.63
N CYS A 25 0.89 -8.61 4.38
CA CYS A 25 1.00 -7.23 3.96
C CYS A 25 1.44 -6.36 5.16
N ASN A 26 2.35 -5.42 4.92
CA ASN A 26 2.64 -4.38 5.89
C ASN A 26 1.55 -3.32 5.79
N ALA A 27 0.71 -3.22 6.81
CA ALA A 27 -0.11 -2.04 6.99
C ALA A 27 0.72 -0.95 7.68
N TRP A 28 0.53 0.29 7.23
CA TRP A 28 1.25 1.44 7.76
C TRP A 28 0.27 2.46 8.32
N LEU A 29 0.65 3.08 9.43
CA LEU A 29 -0.06 4.21 10.01
C LEU A 29 0.84 5.43 9.96
N ILE A 30 0.31 6.57 9.54
CA ILE A 30 1.00 7.85 9.58
C ILE A 30 0.08 8.91 10.21
N GLY A 31 0.57 9.61 11.22
CA GLY A 31 -0.18 10.61 11.97
C GLY A 31 0.41 10.84 13.34
N ASP A 32 -0.34 11.47 14.22
CA ASP A 32 0.08 11.75 15.59
C ASP A 32 -0.73 10.96 16.64
N ASP A 33 -0.97 11.53 17.83
CA ASP A 33 -1.75 10.88 18.89
C ASP A 33 -3.26 11.14 18.78
N ASP A 34 -3.69 12.04 17.88
CA ASP A 34 -5.09 12.45 17.73
C ASP A 34 -5.69 11.93 16.43
N GLU A 35 -4.92 11.91 15.33
CA GLU A 35 -5.39 11.55 13.98
C GLU A 35 -4.38 10.73 13.19
N VAL A 36 -4.89 9.92 12.24
CA VAL A 36 -4.06 8.98 11.47
C VAL A 36 -4.63 8.71 10.08
N ILE A 37 -3.74 8.50 9.12
CA ILE A 37 -4.05 7.86 7.84
C ILE A 37 -3.55 6.41 7.89
N VAL A 38 -4.40 5.48 7.43
CA VAL A 38 -4.04 4.06 7.28
C VAL A 38 -3.67 3.81 5.82
N ILE A 39 -2.53 3.15 5.59
CA ILE A 39 -2.05 2.79 4.25
C ILE A 39 -1.95 1.28 4.15
N ASP A 40 -2.58 0.71 3.12
CA ASP A 40 -2.63 -0.73 2.85
C ASP A 40 -3.03 -1.55 4.09
N PRO A 41 -4.28 -1.50 4.56
CA PRO A 41 -4.72 -2.14 5.82
C PRO A 41 -4.60 -3.68 5.81
N GLY A 42 -4.29 -4.29 4.67
CA GLY A 42 -4.10 -5.74 4.60
C GLY A 42 -5.38 -6.54 4.71
N GLU A 43 -5.30 -7.68 5.40
CA GLU A 43 -6.41 -8.63 5.58
C GLU A 43 -6.94 -8.66 7.05
N ASP A 44 -6.22 -8.05 8.01
CA ASP A 44 -6.52 -8.08 9.44
C ASP A 44 -6.97 -6.70 9.97
N ALA A 45 -8.28 -6.44 9.85
CA ALA A 45 -8.87 -5.20 10.34
C ALA A 45 -8.73 -5.03 11.86
N GLU A 46 -8.82 -6.12 12.64
CA GLU A 46 -8.73 -6.07 14.10
C GLU A 46 -7.36 -5.58 14.55
N ALA A 47 -6.28 -6.14 13.98
CA ALA A 47 -4.92 -5.71 14.28
C ALA A 47 -4.66 -4.25 13.91
N VAL A 48 -5.19 -3.80 12.75
CA VAL A 48 -5.08 -2.39 12.32
C VAL A 48 -5.83 -1.47 13.29
N LEU A 49 -7.07 -1.79 13.63
CA LEU A 49 -7.90 -0.99 14.53
C LEU A 49 -7.34 -0.95 15.96
N GLU A 50 -6.74 -2.05 16.44
CA GLU A 50 -6.03 -2.07 17.72
C GLU A 50 -4.82 -1.12 17.70
N ALA A 51 -4.04 -1.13 16.63
CA ALA A 51 -2.89 -0.24 16.46
C ALA A 51 -3.30 1.23 16.31
N VAL A 52 -4.41 1.52 15.62
CA VAL A 52 -4.97 2.87 15.51
C VAL A 52 -5.40 3.40 16.90
N GLY A 53 -6.01 2.56 17.74
CA GLY A 53 -6.46 2.94 19.07
C GLY A 53 -7.58 3.99 19.05
N GLU A 54 -7.43 5.04 19.85
CA GLU A 54 -8.42 6.14 19.98
C GLU A 54 -8.27 7.23 18.93
N ARG A 55 -7.25 7.16 18.05
CA ARG A 55 -7.00 8.17 16.99
C ARG A 55 -8.13 8.17 15.96
N GLU A 56 -8.44 9.33 15.41
CA GLU A 56 -9.39 9.46 14.28
C GLU A 56 -8.73 9.00 12.98
N ILE A 57 -9.38 8.11 12.22
CA ILE A 57 -8.94 7.72 10.88
C ILE A 57 -9.42 8.77 9.87
N LEU A 58 -8.50 9.55 9.30
CA LEU A 58 -8.85 10.58 8.32
C LEU A 58 -9.09 10.00 6.92
N ALA A 59 -8.36 8.94 6.56
CA ALA A 59 -8.50 8.22 5.29
C ALA A 59 -7.87 6.83 5.37
N VAL A 60 -8.34 5.92 4.53
CA VAL A 60 -7.68 4.66 4.23
C VAL A 60 -7.16 4.74 2.79
N ILE A 61 -5.85 4.64 2.59
CA ILE A 61 -5.21 4.76 1.28
C ILE A 61 -4.70 3.39 0.85
N CYS A 62 -5.15 2.90 -0.31
CA CYS A 62 -4.67 1.66 -0.89
C CYS A 62 -3.68 1.98 -2.02
N THR A 63 -2.41 1.56 -1.87
CA THR A 63 -1.37 1.80 -2.88
C THR A 63 -1.71 1.15 -4.21
N HIS A 64 -2.44 0.04 -4.18
CA HIS A 64 -2.98 -0.65 -5.36
C HIS A 64 -4.17 -1.56 -4.97
N GLY A 65 -4.83 -2.18 -5.95
CA GLY A 65 -6.12 -2.85 -5.74
C GLY A 65 -6.08 -4.36 -5.45
N HIS A 66 -4.91 -4.97 -5.19
CA HIS A 66 -4.87 -6.41 -4.90
C HIS A 66 -5.45 -6.72 -3.51
N ASP A 67 -6.13 -7.86 -3.41
CA ASP A 67 -6.90 -8.31 -2.25
C ASP A 67 -6.12 -8.25 -0.92
N ARG A 68 -4.85 -8.68 -0.91
CA ARG A 68 -3.99 -8.65 0.28
C ARG A 68 -3.72 -7.26 0.86
N HIS A 69 -3.90 -6.22 0.07
CA HIS A 69 -3.72 -4.82 0.50
C HIS A 69 -5.03 -4.16 0.88
N VAL A 70 -6.14 -4.61 0.25
CA VAL A 70 -7.43 -3.90 0.37
C VAL A 70 -8.48 -4.65 1.19
N ALA A 71 -8.29 -5.93 1.51
CA ALA A 71 -9.35 -6.77 2.09
C ALA A 71 -9.94 -6.21 3.39
N ALA A 72 -9.18 -5.51 4.21
CA ALA A 72 -9.65 -4.85 5.42
C ALA A 72 -10.05 -3.37 5.22
N ALA A 73 -9.90 -2.81 4.01
CA ALA A 73 -10.00 -1.36 3.80
C ALA A 73 -11.37 -0.78 4.18
N VAL A 74 -12.46 -1.43 3.78
CA VAL A 74 -13.82 -0.95 4.06
C VAL A 74 -14.13 -1.08 5.55
N GLU A 75 -13.78 -2.19 6.19
CA GLU A 75 -14.03 -2.41 7.63
C GLU A 75 -13.28 -1.40 8.49
N VAL A 76 -12.01 -1.13 8.17
CA VAL A 76 -11.20 -0.13 8.87
C VAL A 76 -11.76 1.28 8.67
N ALA A 77 -12.15 1.62 7.45
CA ALA A 77 -12.72 2.93 7.12
C ALA A 77 -14.09 3.17 7.80
N GLU A 78 -14.93 2.13 7.92
CA GLU A 78 -16.27 2.23 8.52
C GLU A 78 -16.24 2.68 10.00
N ARG A 79 -15.14 2.47 10.73
CA ARG A 79 -15.05 2.88 12.14
C ARG A 79 -15.33 4.38 12.34
N ASP A 80 -14.70 5.22 11.52
CA ASP A 80 -14.79 6.69 11.61
C ASP A 80 -15.50 7.31 10.39
N GLU A 81 -16.13 6.48 9.55
CA GLU A 81 -16.72 6.91 8.26
C GLU A 81 -15.67 7.56 7.34
N ALA A 82 -14.41 7.11 7.44
CA ALA A 82 -13.28 7.65 6.67
C ALA A 82 -13.39 7.27 5.18
N PRO A 83 -12.98 8.14 4.24
CA PRO A 83 -12.97 7.80 2.83
C PRO A 83 -11.85 6.82 2.49
N VAL A 84 -12.12 5.90 1.57
CA VAL A 84 -11.12 5.02 0.96
C VAL A 84 -10.60 5.65 -0.34
N ALA A 85 -9.27 5.67 -0.50
CA ALA A 85 -8.60 6.21 -1.68
C ALA A 85 -7.93 5.10 -2.48
N LEU A 86 -8.16 5.07 -3.80
CA LEU A 86 -7.54 4.15 -4.74
C LEU A 86 -7.34 4.82 -6.10
N HIS A 87 -6.30 4.44 -6.84
CA HIS A 87 -6.13 4.89 -8.21
C HIS A 87 -7.13 4.18 -9.14
N ARG A 88 -7.82 4.96 -10.02
CA ARG A 88 -8.89 4.46 -10.90
C ARG A 88 -8.53 3.24 -11.75
N SER A 89 -7.26 3.11 -12.14
CA SER A 89 -6.81 2.00 -12.99
C SER A 89 -6.85 0.65 -12.29
N ASP A 90 -6.98 0.64 -10.96
CA ASP A 90 -7.06 -0.57 -10.13
C ASP A 90 -8.48 -0.90 -9.66
N LEU A 91 -9.50 -0.15 -10.08
CA LEU A 91 -10.90 -0.46 -9.75
C LEU A 91 -11.33 -1.87 -10.15
N LEU A 92 -10.72 -2.45 -11.19
CA LEU A 92 -11.02 -3.83 -11.59
C LEU A 92 -10.57 -4.82 -10.51
N PHE A 93 -9.36 -4.64 -9.94
CA PHE A 93 -8.86 -5.49 -8.85
C PHE A 93 -9.66 -5.26 -7.57
N TRP A 94 -9.93 -4.01 -7.21
CA TRP A 94 -10.81 -3.66 -6.10
C TRP A 94 -12.14 -4.40 -6.15
N ARG A 95 -12.79 -4.41 -7.32
CA ARG A 95 -14.10 -5.06 -7.53
C ARG A 95 -14.04 -6.60 -7.49
N MET A 96 -12.85 -7.21 -7.48
CA MET A 96 -12.70 -8.63 -7.20
C MET A 96 -12.87 -8.95 -5.71
N THR A 97 -12.62 -7.95 -4.84
CA THR A 97 -12.78 -8.06 -3.39
C THR A 97 -14.13 -7.47 -2.93
N TYR A 98 -14.55 -6.35 -3.52
CA TYR A 98 -15.76 -5.60 -3.15
C TYR A 98 -16.69 -5.42 -4.34
N ASP A 99 -17.81 -6.14 -4.37
CA ASP A 99 -18.78 -6.08 -5.48
C ASP A 99 -19.64 -4.81 -5.49
N ASP A 100 -19.98 -4.27 -4.31
CA ASP A 100 -21.02 -3.25 -4.13
C ASP A 100 -20.51 -1.93 -3.53
N VAL A 101 -19.20 -1.79 -3.25
CA VAL A 101 -18.59 -0.61 -2.65
C VAL A 101 -17.44 -0.15 -3.53
N ASP A 102 -17.47 1.09 -4.00
CA ASP A 102 -16.36 1.71 -4.72
C ASP A 102 -15.61 2.67 -3.77
N PRO A 103 -14.28 2.87 -3.96
CA PRO A 103 -13.52 3.88 -3.22
C PRO A 103 -14.06 5.29 -3.48
N GLU A 104 -14.08 6.12 -2.44
CA GLU A 104 -14.63 7.48 -2.51
C GLU A 104 -13.66 8.49 -3.14
N ILE A 105 -12.34 8.25 -3.00
CA ILE A 105 -11.31 9.16 -3.52
C ILE A 105 -10.56 8.48 -4.66
N GLU A 106 -10.63 9.10 -5.85
CA GLU A 106 -9.79 8.71 -6.99
C GLU A 106 -8.42 9.38 -6.88
N MET A 107 -7.36 8.60 -6.66
CA MET A 107 -6.00 9.11 -6.63
C MET A 107 -5.45 9.38 -8.02
N ALA A 108 -4.65 10.44 -8.14
CA ALA A 108 -3.88 10.78 -9.32
C ALA A 108 -2.49 11.30 -8.94
N ALA A 109 -1.53 11.21 -9.88
CA ALA A 109 -0.18 11.72 -9.67
C ALA A 109 -0.19 13.21 -9.30
N GLY A 110 0.57 13.60 -8.28
CA GLY A 110 0.63 14.95 -7.72
C GLY A 110 -0.50 15.29 -6.75
N GLY A 111 -1.48 14.36 -6.54
CA GLY A 111 -2.46 14.50 -5.44
C GLY A 111 -1.75 14.50 -4.09
N ARG A 112 -2.39 15.09 -3.07
CA ARG A 112 -1.82 15.20 -1.72
C ARG A 112 -2.86 14.81 -0.68
N PHE A 113 -2.38 14.15 0.38
CA PHE A 113 -3.12 13.89 1.61
C PHE A 113 -2.39 14.56 2.75
N GLU A 114 -3.12 15.24 3.63
CA GLU A 114 -2.57 15.91 4.79
C GLU A 114 -3.03 15.19 6.05
N VAL A 115 -2.13 15.00 7.00
CA VAL A 115 -2.41 14.46 8.33
C VAL A 115 -1.47 15.12 9.34
N SER A 116 -2.02 15.63 10.44
CA SER A 116 -1.25 16.37 11.45
C SER A 116 -0.48 17.53 10.80
N ASP A 117 0.83 17.51 10.86
CA ASP A 117 1.73 18.54 10.33
C ASP A 117 2.51 18.10 9.08
N VAL A 118 2.15 16.97 8.46
CA VAL A 118 2.85 16.42 7.29
C VAL A 118 1.92 16.18 6.10
N ALA A 119 2.50 16.07 4.92
CA ALA A 119 1.79 15.77 3.69
C ALA A 119 2.37 14.58 2.94
N LEU A 120 1.49 13.77 2.36
CA LEU A 120 1.79 12.64 1.48
C LEU A 120 1.52 13.04 0.03
N GLU A 121 2.55 13.05 -0.82
CA GLU A 121 2.41 13.25 -2.26
C GLU A 121 2.20 11.92 -2.97
N VAL A 122 1.21 11.85 -3.87
CA VAL A 122 0.92 10.67 -4.69
C VAL A 122 1.85 10.62 -5.90
N LEU A 123 2.70 9.61 -5.97
CA LEU A 123 3.54 9.28 -7.11
C LEU A 123 2.92 8.09 -7.85
N HIS A 124 2.52 8.26 -9.12
CA HIS A 124 2.04 7.13 -9.91
C HIS A 124 3.22 6.25 -10.34
N THR A 125 3.25 5.01 -9.84
CA THR A 125 4.35 4.03 -10.00
C THR A 125 3.84 2.70 -10.57
N PRO A 126 3.27 2.72 -11.80
CA PRO A 126 2.64 1.55 -12.41
C PRO A 126 3.64 0.48 -12.82
N GLY A 127 3.15 -0.77 -12.90
CA GLY A 127 3.92 -1.93 -13.38
C GLY A 127 3.58 -3.19 -12.60
N HIS A 128 3.59 -3.15 -11.27
CA HIS A 128 3.05 -4.23 -10.43
C HIS A 128 1.53 -4.34 -10.63
N SER A 129 0.83 -3.22 -10.61
CA SER A 129 -0.51 -3.05 -11.16
C SER A 129 -0.58 -1.79 -12.03
N PRO A 130 -1.63 -1.63 -12.87
CA PRO A 130 -1.80 -0.41 -13.68
C PRO A 130 -2.01 0.86 -12.83
N GLY A 131 -2.60 0.72 -11.66
CA GLY A 131 -2.93 1.81 -10.74
C GLY A 131 -1.98 1.94 -9.55
N SER A 132 -0.89 1.17 -9.48
CA SER A 132 0.06 1.28 -8.37
C SER A 132 0.53 2.71 -8.17
N VAL A 133 0.48 3.17 -6.92
CA VAL A 133 1.02 4.46 -6.48
C VAL A 133 2.00 4.25 -5.35
N SER A 134 2.91 5.19 -5.19
CA SER A 134 3.74 5.36 -4.00
C SER A 134 3.37 6.68 -3.33
N LEU A 135 3.48 6.75 -2.01
CA LEU A 135 3.13 7.93 -1.23
C LEU A 135 4.40 8.48 -0.59
N TYR A 136 4.83 9.66 -0.99
CA TYR A 136 6.05 10.29 -0.48
C TYR A 136 5.72 11.36 0.56
N CYS A 137 6.34 11.23 1.73
CA CYS A 137 6.34 12.24 2.79
C CYS A 137 7.75 12.83 2.91
N GLU A 138 7.93 14.07 2.45
CA GLU A 138 9.22 14.77 2.50
C GLU A 138 9.62 15.05 3.95
N ASP A 139 8.68 15.50 4.78
CA ASP A 139 8.93 15.91 6.16
C ASP A 139 9.48 14.77 7.03
N LEU A 140 9.06 13.54 6.79
CA LEU A 140 9.52 12.34 7.51
C LEU A 140 10.58 11.54 6.74
N GLU A 141 10.97 11.99 5.54
CA GLU A 141 11.92 11.31 4.65
C GLU A 141 11.53 9.85 4.39
N VAL A 142 10.24 9.58 4.13
CA VAL A 142 9.72 8.23 3.86
C VAL A 142 8.93 8.16 2.56
N VAL A 143 8.93 6.99 1.92
CA VAL A 143 8.05 6.67 0.79
C VAL A 143 7.42 5.30 1.00
N PHE A 144 6.08 5.25 1.03
CA PHE A 144 5.31 4.01 1.04
C PHE A 144 5.16 3.53 -0.39
N THR A 145 5.70 2.38 -0.71
CA THR A 145 5.84 1.93 -2.10
C THR A 145 4.88 0.83 -2.50
N GLY A 146 4.09 0.32 -1.54
CA GLY A 146 3.31 -0.88 -1.79
C GLY A 146 4.21 -1.97 -2.39
N ASP A 147 3.76 -2.60 -3.46
CA ASP A 147 4.49 -3.66 -4.14
C ASP A 147 5.30 -3.16 -5.36
N THR A 148 5.40 -1.84 -5.54
CA THR A 148 6.28 -1.29 -6.58
C THR A 148 7.75 -1.63 -6.30
N LEU A 149 8.19 -1.48 -5.02
CA LEU A 149 9.59 -1.68 -4.61
C LEU A 149 9.66 -2.15 -3.15
N ALA A 150 10.31 -3.28 -2.92
CA ALA A 150 10.68 -3.79 -1.60
C ALA A 150 12.20 -3.86 -1.43
N ALA A 151 12.69 -4.25 -0.24
CA ALA A 151 14.12 -4.41 0.02
C ALA A 151 14.79 -5.41 -0.93
N ILE A 152 14.07 -6.41 -1.41
CA ILE A 152 14.58 -7.40 -2.38
C ILE A 152 14.59 -6.89 -3.83
N GLY A 153 13.82 -5.86 -4.15
CA GLY A 153 13.63 -5.29 -5.48
C GLY A 153 12.17 -5.11 -5.86
N PRO A 154 11.86 -5.00 -7.18
CA PRO A 154 10.50 -5.00 -7.68
C PRO A 154 9.75 -6.24 -7.23
N VAL A 155 8.49 -6.10 -6.78
CA VAL A 155 7.67 -7.22 -6.29
C VAL A 155 6.81 -7.77 -7.44
N PRO A 156 6.81 -9.09 -7.67
CA PRO A 156 5.91 -9.71 -8.63
C PRO A 156 4.51 -9.89 -8.05
N HIS A 157 3.50 -10.03 -8.89
CA HIS A 157 2.16 -10.46 -8.51
C HIS A 157 1.96 -11.94 -8.88
N ASP A 158 1.64 -12.79 -7.90
CA ASP A 158 1.46 -14.25 -8.08
C ASP A 158 2.61 -14.94 -8.84
N GLY A 159 3.84 -14.44 -8.64
CA GLY A 159 5.05 -14.99 -9.29
C GLY A 159 5.26 -14.51 -10.72
N GLU A 160 4.45 -13.62 -11.21
CA GLU A 160 4.59 -12.98 -12.50
C GLU A 160 4.77 -11.46 -12.36
N TYR A 161 5.39 -10.84 -13.34
CA TYR A 161 5.43 -9.40 -13.47
C TYR A 161 4.46 -8.97 -14.56
N PRO A 162 3.33 -8.35 -14.23
CA PRO A 162 2.37 -7.89 -15.23
C PRO A 162 3.00 -6.95 -16.26
N ASP A 163 3.84 -6.01 -15.80
CA ASP A 163 4.65 -5.14 -16.66
C ASP A 163 5.97 -4.77 -15.96
N PHE A 164 6.94 -5.68 -15.98
CA PHE A 164 8.24 -5.50 -15.32
C PHE A 164 9.00 -4.28 -15.85
N ALA A 165 8.97 -4.05 -17.17
CA ALA A 165 9.67 -2.93 -17.76
C ALA A 165 9.09 -1.59 -17.29
N ARG A 166 7.77 -1.50 -17.18
CA ARG A 166 7.08 -0.32 -16.68
C ARG A 166 7.34 -0.12 -15.19
N GLN A 167 7.36 -1.20 -14.40
CA GLN A 167 7.69 -1.15 -12.97
C GLN A 167 9.12 -0.61 -12.76
N LEU A 168 10.11 -1.13 -13.51
CA LEU A 168 11.48 -0.61 -13.45
C LEU A 168 11.58 0.85 -13.88
N THR A 169 10.83 1.23 -14.94
CA THR A 169 10.77 2.63 -15.37
C THR A 169 10.22 3.53 -14.26
N ALA A 170 9.13 3.12 -13.64
CA ALA A 170 8.53 3.88 -12.54
C ALA A 170 9.48 3.98 -11.32
N ILE A 171 10.17 2.89 -10.97
CA ILE A 171 11.19 2.92 -9.91
C ILE A 171 12.29 3.91 -10.27
N GLY A 172 12.88 3.81 -11.47
CA GLY A 172 13.99 4.67 -11.92
C GLY A 172 13.62 6.15 -11.97
N GLU A 173 12.45 6.48 -12.55
CA GLU A 173 12.04 7.87 -12.81
C GLU A 173 11.32 8.55 -11.63
N ARG A 174 10.78 7.80 -10.69
CA ARG A 174 9.96 8.36 -9.61
C ARG A 174 10.55 8.13 -8.22
N LEU A 175 11.06 6.93 -7.97
CA LEU A 175 11.56 6.58 -6.64
C LEU A 175 13.05 6.87 -6.48
N LEU A 176 13.86 6.61 -7.50
CA LEU A 176 15.30 6.86 -7.42
C LEU A 176 15.68 8.34 -7.59
N ASP A 177 14.73 9.20 -7.99
CA ASP A 177 14.90 10.66 -7.98
C ASP A 177 14.73 11.28 -6.58
N LEU A 178 14.17 10.51 -5.61
CA LEU A 178 14.03 10.94 -4.22
C LEU A 178 15.40 10.98 -3.52
N PRO A 179 15.54 11.75 -2.43
CA PRO A 179 16.80 11.80 -1.66
C PRO A 179 17.27 10.39 -1.25
N PRO A 180 18.57 10.07 -1.36
CA PRO A 180 19.07 8.71 -1.08
C PRO A 180 18.82 8.21 0.36
N ALA A 181 18.64 9.13 1.32
CA ALA A 181 18.32 8.80 2.70
C ALA A 181 16.86 8.41 2.93
N THR A 182 15.97 8.72 1.96
CA THR A 182 14.54 8.39 2.06
C THR A 182 14.36 6.91 2.33
N ARG A 183 13.65 6.59 3.44
CA ARG A 183 13.27 5.22 3.79
C ARG A 183 12.17 4.73 2.85
N VAL A 184 12.34 3.53 2.35
CA VAL A 184 11.35 2.83 1.53
C VAL A 184 10.57 1.88 2.41
N LEU A 185 9.28 2.10 2.51
CA LEU A 185 8.32 1.38 3.34
C LEU A 185 7.42 0.54 2.42
N PRO A 186 7.76 -0.73 2.19
CA PRO A 186 7.08 -1.58 1.21
C PRO A 186 5.80 -2.19 1.75
N GLY A 187 4.95 -2.69 0.85
CA GLY A 187 3.80 -3.50 1.19
C GLY A 187 4.16 -4.88 1.73
N HIS A 188 5.36 -5.38 1.39
CA HIS A 188 5.84 -6.68 1.88
C HIS A 188 7.32 -6.64 2.26
N GLY A 189 7.66 -7.36 3.33
CA GLY A 189 9.06 -7.55 3.76
C GLY A 189 9.64 -6.36 4.52
N GLU A 190 10.96 -6.29 4.55
CA GLU A 190 11.69 -5.30 5.32
C GLU A 190 11.83 -3.96 4.60
N GLU A 191 12.03 -2.91 5.39
CA GLU A 191 12.37 -1.57 4.90
C GLU A 191 13.74 -1.55 4.20
N THR A 192 13.92 -0.56 3.33
CA THR A 192 15.21 -0.24 2.72
C THR A 192 15.36 1.27 2.58
N THR A 193 16.32 1.74 1.78
CA THR A 193 16.47 3.14 1.42
C THR A 193 16.52 3.31 -0.10
N VAL A 194 16.17 4.50 -0.57
CA VAL A 194 16.34 4.86 -1.99
C VAL A 194 17.78 4.66 -2.44
N GLY A 195 18.77 5.04 -1.60
CA GLY A 195 20.19 4.86 -1.90
C GLY A 195 20.62 3.41 -2.03
N ASP A 196 20.06 2.49 -1.24
CA ASP A 196 20.37 1.05 -1.35
C ASP A 196 19.65 0.41 -2.54
N ALA A 197 18.44 0.84 -2.85
CA ALA A 197 17.73 0.45 -4.07
C ALA A 197 18.48 0.89 -5.33
N ALA A 198 18.97 2.14 -5.37
CA ALA A 198 19.75 2.67 -6.48
C ALA A 198 21.02 1.85 -6.79
N LYS A 199 21.74 1.38 -5.76
CA LYS A 199 22.93 0.52 -5.93
C LYS A 199 22.62 -0.81 -6.62
N ARG A 200 21.39 -1.29 -6.53
CA ARG A 200 20.93 -2.60 -7.03
C ARG A 200 20.19 -2.50 -8.36
N PHE A 201 19.76 -1.30 -8.75
CA PHE A 201 18.86 -1.07 -9.88
C PHE A 201 19.39 -1.64 -11.20
N ASP A 202 20.67 -1.38 -11.55
CA ASP A 202 21.29 -1.92 -12.77
C ASP A 202 21.29 -3.45 -12.79
N GLY A 203 21.39 -4.08 -11.62
CA GLY A 203 21.26 -5.53 -11.45
C GLY A 203 19.88 -6.03 -11.85
N TRP A 204 18.80 -5.36 -11.42
CA TRP A 204 17.43 -5.72 -11.79
C TRP A 204 17.16 -5.52 -13.28
N VAL A 205 17.65 -4.41 -13.86
CA VAL A 205 17.54 -4.15 -15.30
C VAL A 205 18.24 -5.25 -16.11
N THR A 206 19.43 -5.69 -15.67
CA THR A 206 20.24 -6.68 -16.39
C THR A 206 19.70 -8.10 -16.23
N ALA A 207 19.24 -8.45 -15.01
CA ALA A 207 18.73 -9.79 -14.72
C ALA A 207 17.38 -10.05 -15.39
N GLY A 208 16.58 -8.99 -15.56
CA GLY A 208 15.19 -9.15 -16.00
C GLY A 208 14.34 -9.89 -14.94
N PRO A 209 13.10 -10.24 -15.26
CA PRO A 209 12.27 -11.10 -14.41
C PRO A 209 12.91 -12.48 -14.32
N THR A 210 13.48 -12.84 -13.19
CA THR A 210 14.26 -14.09 -13.01
C THR A 210 13.40 -15.21 -12.42
N ILE A 211 13.83 -16.48 -12.66
CA ILE A 211 13.17 -17.69 -12.15
C ILE A 211 13.13 -17.76 -10.60
N ALA A 212 13.98 -17.02 -9.90
CA ALA A 212 13.87 -16.89 -8.44
C ALA A 212 12.52 -16.30 -8.04
N ASP A 213 11.96 -15.47 -8.87
CA ASP A 213 10.66 -14.84 -8.72
C ASP A 213 9.51 -15.83 -9.01
N LEU A 214 9.76 -16.89 -9.79
CA LEU A 214 8.78 -17.96 -10.10
C LEU A 214 8.62 -18.98 -8.96
N LEU A 215 9.57 -19.11 -8.05
CA LEU A 215 9.46 -20.02 -6.88
C LEU A 215 8.45 -19.51 -5.83
N TRP A 216 8.06 -18.26 -5.92
CA TRP A 216 6.97 -17.67 -5.16
C TRP A 216 5.59 -18.28 -5.52
N SER A 217 5.31 -18.51 -6.81
CA SER A 217 3.98 -18.86 -7.32
C SER A 217 3.46 -20.24 -6.86
N SER A 218 4.33 -21.16 -6.43
CA SER A 218 3.93 -22.53 -6.15
C SER A 218 3.35 -22.76 -4.74
N SER A 219 3.52 -21.83 -3.81
CA SER A 219 3.04 -21.96 -2.42
C SER A 219 1.75 -21.21 -2.13
N ALA A 220 1.47 -20.11 -2.85
CA ALA A 220 0.34 -19.23 -2.59
C ALA A 220 -1.01 -19.71 -3.14
N SER A 221 -1.03 -20.53 -4.20
CA SER A 221 -2.26 -20.88 -4.92
C SER A 221 -3.22 -21.86 -4.21
N ARG A 222 -3.00 -22.24 -2.94
CA ARG A 222 -3.84 -23.21 -2.22
C ARG A 222 -4.73 -22.67 -1.12
N ALA A 223 -4.67 -21.39 -0.76
CA ALA A 223 -5.35 -20.86 0.42
C ALA A 223 -6.68 -20.12 0.15
N CYS A 224 -6.94 -19.62 -1.05
CA CYS A 224 -8.14 -18.83 -1.32
C CYS A 224 -9.26 -19.62 -1.99
N ARG A 225 -10.04 -20.38 -1.20
CA ARG A 225 -11.41 -20.76 -1.59
C ARG A 225 -12.34 -20.64 -0.38
N GLY A 226 -13.19 -19.62 -0.41
CA GLY A 226 -14.48 -19.60 0.27
C GLY A 226 -14.62 -18.74 1.49
N GLY A 227 -15.02 -17.53 1.30
CA GLY A 227 -15.62 -16.68 2.31
C GLY A 227 -16.40 -15.55 1.63
N SER A 228 -17.71 -15.73 1.44
CA SER A 228 -18.58 -14.65 0.96
C SER A 228 -18.86 -13.70 2.11
N ILE A 229 -18.28 -12.51 2.09
CA ILE A 229 -18.59 -11.43 3.02
C ILE A 229 -19.85 -10.70 2.51
N ARG A 230 -20.92 -10.77 3.27
CA ARG A 230 -22.17 -10.01 3.00
C ARG A 230 -22.01 -8.59 3.52
N ALA A 231 -21.74 -7.64 2.63
CA ALA A 231 -21.84 -6.21 2.92
C ALA A 231 -23.30 -5.83 3.25
N ARG A 232 -23.51 -5.11 4.36
CA ARG A 232 -24.81 -4.52 4.70
C ARG A 232 -24.91 -3.14 4.03
N ARG A 233 -25.89 -2.97 3.15
CA ARG A 233 -26.22 -1.68 2.53
C ARG A 233 -26.54 -0.63 3.60
N ARG A 234 -25.78 0.46 3.65
CA ARG A 234 -26.19 1.71 4.28
C ARG A 234 -26.30 2.81 3.23
N ALA A 235 -27.36 3.59 3.36
CA ALA A 235 -27.66 4.69 2.47
C ALA A 235 -26.64 5.83 2.66
N CYS A 236 -26.10 6.33 1.55
CA CYS A 236 -25.27 7.54 1.50
C CYS A 236 -25.99 8.73 2.16
N ARG A 237 -25.34 9.36 3.12
CA ARG A 237 -25.71 10.70 3.60
C ARG A 237 -24.94 11.75 2.78
N PRO A 238 -25.58 12.77 2.23
CA PRO A 238 -24.89 13.85 1.56
C PRO A 238 -24.36 14.84 2.61
N GLY A 239 -23.09 15.13 2.59
CA GLY A 239 -22.53 16.25 3.34
C GLY A 239 -21.15 16.04 3.98
N TRP A 240 -20.17 15.56 3.23
CA TRP A 240 -18.77 15.66 3.63
C TRP A 240 -18.00 16.47 2.60
N THR A 241 -17.45 17.59 3.04
CA THR A 241 -16.37 18.27 2.32
C THR A 241 -15.06 17.78 2.92
N ALA A 242 -14.47 16.78 2.30
CA ALA A 242 -13.11 16.37 2.63
C ALA A 242 -12.17 17.57 2.45
N ARG A 243 -11.34 17.89 3.42
CA ARG A 243 -10.20 18.78 3.26
C ARG A 243 -9.11 18.03 2.45
N ALA A 244 -9.43 17.66 1.25
CA ALA A 244 -8.45 17.27 0.26
C ALA A 244 -8.29 18.48 -0.66
N ALA A 245 -7.22 19.23 -0.48
CA ALA A 245 -6.85 20.27 -1.42
C ALA A 245 -6.30 19.57 -2.66
N ILE A 246 -7.17 19.47 -3.68
CA ILE A 246 -6.72 19.12 -5.04
C ILE A 246 -6.16 20.41 -5.62
N GLY A 247 -4.84 20.50 -5.72
CA GLY A 247 -4.12 21.54 -6.43
C GLY A 247 -3.62 21.02 -7.77
#